data_ff2ca9310bd2b73c2eaaf82bb9b1aea5
#
_entry.id   ff2ca9310bd2b73c2eaaf82bb9b1aea5
#
_cell.length_a   1.000
_cell.length_b   1.000
_cell.length_c   1.000
_cell.angle_alpha   90.00
_cell.angle_beta   90.00
_cell.angle_gamma   90.00
#
_symmetry.space_group_name_H-M   'P 1'
#
loop_
_entity.id
_entity.type
_entity.pdbx_description
1 polymer ?
#
loop_
_entity_poly.entity_id
_entity_poly.type
_entity_poly.pdbx_seq_one_letter_code
_entity_poly.pdbx_strand_id
1 'polypeptide(L)' 'MSNEKRVYSLLKSEKISVGRGEDGANLCSIPHNENKEVYNVNSYSFRIAFKSFWKKEYGELLNDKEVQEI' A
#
# COMPACT_ATOMS: atom_id res chain seq x y z
N MET A 1 2.99 17.73 -2.79
CA MET A 1 2.11 17.03 -1.84
C MET A 1 2.91 15.96 -1.11
N SER A 2 2.72 15.82 0.19
CA SER A 2 3.43 14.82 0.96
C SER A 2 2.88 13.42 0.69
N ASN A 3 3.73 12.40 0.86
CA ASN A 3 3.30 11.03 0.66
C ASN A 3 2.24 10.61 1.68
N GLU A 4 2.28 11.16 2.88
CA GLU A 4 1.25 10.89 3.90
C GLU A 4 -0.13 11.32 3.42
N LYS A 5 -0.23 12.48 2.81
CA LYS A 5 -1.50 12.97 2.26
C LYS A 5 -1.99 12.11 1.12
N ARG A 6 -1.07 11.63 0.28
CA ARG A 6 -1.41 10.73 -0.82
C ARG A 6 -1.95 9.40 -0.31
N VAL A 7 -1.30 8.84 0.70
CA VAL A 7 -1.76 7.60 1.32
C VAL A 7 -3.13 7.80 1.98
N TYR A 8 -3.31 8.89 2.71
CA TYR A 8 -4.59 9.20 3.32
C TYR A 8 -5.70 9.31 2.27
N SER A 9 -5.40 9.95 1.15
CA SER A 9 -6.34 10.07 0.05
C SER A 9 -6.72 8.70 -0.55
N LEU A 10 -5.74 7.81 -0.68
CA LEU A 10 -5.99 6.45 -1.17
C LEU A 10 -6.88 5.66 -0.22
N LEU A 11 -6.65 5.80 1.08
CA LEU A 11 -7.47 5.14 2.10
C LEU A 11 -8.90 5.70 2.10
N LYS A 12 -9.03 7.00 2.01
CA LYS A 12 -10.32 7.67 2.02
C LYS A 12 -11.16 7.31 0.79
N SER A 13 -10.52 7.16 -0.36
CA SER A 13 -11.20 6.77 -1.60
C SER A 13 -11.39 5.26 -1.73
N GLU A 14 -10.94 4.49 -0.75
CA GLU A 14 -11.04 3.03 -0.72
C GLU A 14 -10.24 2.32 -1.82
N LYS A 15 -9.30 3.01 -2.44
CA LYS A 15 -8.40 2.35 -3.40
C LYS A 15 -7.49 1.35 -2.70
N ILE A 16 -7.05 1.68 -1.49
CA ILE A 16 -6.36 0.74 -0.62
C ILE A 16 -7.13 0.68 0.70
N SER A 17 -6.96 -0.39 1.43
CA SER A 17 -7.56 -0.52 2.76
C SER A 17 -6.60 -1.22 3.69
N VAL A 18 -6.72 -0.94 4.98
CA VAL A 18 -5.89 -1.54 6.01
C VAL A 18 -6.77 -2.25 7.03
N GLY A 19 -6.23 -3.30 7.62
CA GLY A 19 -6.95 -4.06 8.63
C GLY A 19 -5.97 -4.88 9.44
N ARG A 20 -6.51 -5.71 10.32
CA ARG A 20 -5.71 -6.58 11.17
C ARG A 20 -6.15 -8.02 10.99
N GLY A 21 -5.18 -8.92 10.83
CA GLY A 21 -5.45 -10.34 10.73
C GLY A 21 -5.72 -10.98 12.08
N GLU A 22 -6.15 -12.23 12.06
CA GLU A 22 -6.47 -12.98 13.28
C GLU A 22 -5.25 -13.14 14.19
N ASP A 23 -4.06 -13.18 13.60
CA ASP A 23 -2.79 -13.29 14.34
C ASP A 23 -2.26 -11.95 14.82
N GLY A 24 -3.01 -10.86 14.64
CA GLY A 24 -2.60 -9.53 15.02
C GLY A 24 -1.73 -8.82 13.99
N ALA A 25 -1.45 -9.45 12.85
CA ALA A 25 -0.64 -8.84 11.81
C ALA A 25 -1.40 -7.69 11.13
N ASN A 26 -0.68 -6.63 10.79
CA ASN A 26 -1.25 -5.53 10.02
C ASN A 26 -1.31 -5.92 8.54
N LEU A 27 -2.47 -5.75 7.94
CA LEU A 27 -2.71 -6.13 6.55
C LEU A 27 -3.10 -4.91 5.74
N CYS A 28 -2.73 -4.92 4.47
CA CYS A 28 -3.09 -3.87 3.52
C CYS A 28 -3.60 -4.52 2.24
N SER A 29 -4.73 -4.04 1.75
CA SER A 29 -5.32 -4.49 0.50
C SER A 29 -4.93 -3.51 -0.60
N ILE A 30 -4.36 -4.02 -1.69
CA ILE A 30 -3.88 -3.22 -2.82
C ILE A 30 -4.56 -3.72 -4.09
N PRO A 31 -5.07 -2.80 -4.95
CA PRO A 31 -5.64 -3.20 -6.22
C PRO A 31 -4.61 -3.88 -7.13
N HIS A 32 -5.00 -4.98 -7.74
CA HIS A 32 -4.17 -5.67 -8.72
C HIS A 32 -5.09 -6.14 -9.84
N ASN A 33 -4.97 -5.51 -11.01
CA ASN A 33 -5.89 -5.70 -12.13
C ASN A 33 -7.33 -5.40 -11.66
N GLU A 34 -8.25 -6.34 -11.79
CA GLU A 34 -9.64 -6.14 -11.38
C GLU A 34 -9.92 -6.62 -9.97
N ASN A 35 -8.91 -7.17 -9.30
CA ASN A 35 -9.04 -7.74 -7.97
C ASN A 35 -8.20 -6.96 -6.96
N LYS A 36 -8.46 -7.22 -5.69
CA LYS A 36 -7.61 -6.69 -4.61
C LYS A 36 -6.89 -7.85 -3.96
N GLU A 37 -5.60 -7.65 -3.70
CA GLU A 37 -4.80 -8.63 -2.98
C GLU A 37 -4.41 -8.09 -1.61
N VAL A 38 -4.44 -8.96 -0.61
CA VAL A 38 -4.14 -8.60 0.77
C VAL A 38 -2.71 -9.01 1.10
N TYR A 39 -1.96 -8.09 1.67
CA TYR A 39 -0.56 -8.31 2.03
C TYR A 39 -0.33 -7.97 3.49
N ASN A 40 0.61 -8.68 4.11
CA ASN A 40 1.14 -8.30 5.41
C ASN A 40 2.09 -7.12 5.18
N VAL A 41 1.88 -6.00 5.89
CA VAL A 41 2.67 -4.78 5.67
C VAL A 41 4.14 -4.95 6.02
N ASN A 42 4.50 -5.98 6.77
CA ASN A 42 5.90 -6.27 7.10
C ASN A 42 6.55 -7.24 6.13
N SER A 43 5.84 -7.68 5.08
CA SER A 43 6.37 -8.64 4.12
C SER A 43 7.09 -7.95 2.98
N TYR A 44 8.05 -8.68 2.39
CA TYR A 44 8.74 -8.21 1.19
C TYR A 44 7.78 -8.09 0.01
N SER A 45 6.83 -9.01 -0.08
CA SER A 45 5.81 -8.99 -1.14
C SER A 45 4.98 -7.70 -1.11
N PHE A 46 4.64 -7.22 0.08
CA PHE A 46 3.93 -5.96 0.23
C PHE A 46 4.74 -4.80 -0.34
N ARG A 47 6.03 -4.75 -0.05
CA ARG A 47 6.89 -3.66 -0.53
C ARG A 47 6.91 -3.62 -2.06
N ILE A 48 7.07 -4.77 -2.69
CA ILE A 48 7.09 -4.85 -4.15
C ILE A 48 5.74 -4.42 -4.73
N ALA A 49 4.66 -4.94 -4.18
CA ALA A 49 3.31 -4.64 -4.66
C ALA A 49 2.96 -3.16 -4.46
N PHE A 50 3.32 -2.60 -3.32
CA PHE A 50 3.03 -1.19 -3.03
C PHE A 50 3.81 -0.25 -3.94
N LYS A 51 5.10 -0.53 -4.17
CA LYS A 51 5.91 0.26 -5.09
C LYS A 51 5.35 0.23 -6.51
N SER A 52 4.95 -0.93 -6.97
CA SER A 52 4.37 -1.09 -8.29
C SER A 52 3.04 -0.33 -8.41
N PHE A 53 2.18 -0.44 -7.42
CA PHE A 53 0.93 0.29 -7.37
C PHE A 53 1.16 1.80 -7.37
N TRP A 54 2.11 2.27 -6.56
CA TRP A 54 2.42 3.70 -6.46
C TRP A 54 2.90 4.27 -7.78
N LYS A 55 3.75 3.53 -8.48
CA LYS A 55 4.23 3.95 -9.79
C LYS A 55 3.09 4.08 -10.78
N LYS A 56 2.15 3.14 -10.77
CA LYS A 56 0.98 3.19 -11.63
C LYS A 56 0.08 4.38 -11.30
N GLU A 57 -0.11 4.64 -10.01
CA GLU A 57 -1.05 5.66 -9.55
C GLU A 57 -0.49 7.07 -9.72
N TYR A 58 0.78 7.27 -9.39
CA TYR A 58 1.39 8.60 -9.34
C TYR A 58 2.53 8.80 -10.31
N GLY A 59 2.99 7.77 -11.00
CA GLY A 59 4.11 7.85 -11.92
C GLY A 59 5.46 8.06 -11.25
N GLU A 60 5.55 7.83 -9.95
CA GLU A 60 6.76 8.02 -9.16
C GLU A 60 7.23 6.71 -8.55
N LEU A 61 8.55 6.59 -8.34
CA LEU A 61 9.12 5.43 -7.68
C LEU A 61 9.34 5.74 -6.20
N LEU A 62 8.96 4.80 -5.34
CA LEU A 62 9.26 4.86 -3.92
C LEU A 62 10.48 4.00 -3.62
N ASN A 63 11.33 4.44 -2.68
CA ASN A 63 12.39 3.58 -2.15
C ASN A 63 11.89 2.86 -0.90
N ASP A 64 12.68 1.91 -0.40
CA ASP A 64 12.29 1.10 0.75
C ASP A 64 12.04 1.93 2.00
N LYS A 65 12.84 2.97 2.19
CA LYS A 65 12.68 3.87 3.34
C LYS A 65 11.34 4.59 3.28
N GLU A 66 10.96 5.08 2.11
CA GLU A 66 9.69 5.78 1.93
C GLU A 66 8.50 4.85 2.19
N VAL A 67 8.59 3.60 1.76
CA VAL A 67 7.55 2.61 2.02
C VAL A 67 7.40 2.36 3.52
N GLN A 68 8.52 2.29 4.24
CA GLN A 68 8.49 2.06 5.68
C GLN A 68 7.91 3.24 6.46
N GLU A 69 8.08 4.46 5.96
CA GLU A 69 7.57 5.67 6.61
C GLU A 69 6.07 5.89 6.37
N ILE A 70 5.54 5.23 5.38
CA ILE A 70 4.12 5.26 5.09
C ILE A 70 3.41 4.18 5.90
#